data_7b11ac6c2d01385dae9ef8ff2151f8aa
#
_entry.id   7b11ac6c2d01385dae9ef8ff2151f8aa
#
_cell.length_a   1.000
_cell.length_b   1.000
_cell.length_c   1.000
_cell.angle_alpha   90.00
_cell.angle_beta   90.00
_cell.angle_gamma   90.00
#
_symmetry.space_group_name_H-M   'P 1'
#
loop_
_entity.id
_entity.type
_entity.pdbx_description
1 polymer ?
#
loop_
_entity_poly.entity_id
_entity_poly.type
_entity_poly.pdbx_seq_one_letter_code
_entity_poly.pdbx_strand_id
1 'polypeptide(L)'
;MAKAKTTAFFCKECGYESSKWMGQCPGCRSWNTMVEEPLAPSSGSAGTKGRSSLISQSGDRADPAKPALLSEINIEEQDRITTGFGELDRVLGDGIVAGSLVLVGGDPGIGKSTLLLQVCRHLAGAGQKVLYISGEESLKQIKMRANRIGPVTGDLRFLCETSLDRIEHAIDRSMPQIVVIDSIQTMYREEISSAPGSVSQVRESTAILMQIAKSRGIAIFVV
;
A
#
# COMPACT_ATOMS: atom_id res chain seq x y z
N MET A 1 31.72 -14.25 -27.42
CA MET A 1 31.13 -13.20 -26.55
C MET A 1 30.13 -13.86 -25.65
N ALA A 2 30.39 -13.96 -24.35
CA ALA A 2 29.51 -14.65 -23.39
C ALA A 2 28.28 -13.77 -23.13
N LYS A 3 27.06 -14.31 -23.34
CA LYS A 3 25.79 -13.67 -22.95
C LYS A 3 25.80 -13.47 -21.44
N ALA A 4 25.62 -12.23 -20.98
CA ALA A 4 25.41 -11.92 -19.58
C ALA A 4 24.22 -12.70 -19.06
N LYS A 5 24.40 -13.48 -18.00
CA LYS A 5 23.29 -14.15 -17.28
C LYS A 5 22.44 -13.08 -16.61
N THR A 6 21.19 -13.01 -17.00
CA THR A 6 20.21 -12.03 -16.50
C THR A 6 19.34 -12.66 -15.40
N THR A 7 19.94 -13.35 -14.43
CA THR A 7 19.23 -13.95 -13.30
C THR A 7 19.82 -13.45 -12.01
N ALA A 8 18.96 -13.15 -11.02
CA ALA A 8 19.34 -12.86 -9.63
C ALA A 8 18.72 -13.89 -8.68
N PHE A 9 19.29 -14.00 -7.51
CA PHE A 9 18.81 -14.91 -6.46
C PHE A 9 18.21 -14.09 -5.31
N PHE A 10 16.99 -14.42 -4.95
CA PHE A 10 16.24 -13.74 -3.88
C PHE A 10 15.98 -14.69 -2.72
N CYS A 11 16.14 -14.20 -1.51
CA CYS A 11 15.77 -14.96 -0.32
C CYS A 11 14.24 -14.91 -0.11
N LYS A 12 13.59 -16.08 -0.02
CA LYS A 12 12.14 -16.17 0.22
C LYS A 12 11.71 -15.59 1.57
N GLU A 13 12.59 -15.61 2.57
CA GLU A 13 12.27 -15.20 3.93
C GLU A 13 12.43 -13.70 4.16
N CYS A 14 13.48 -13.08 3.60
CA CYS A 14 13.79 -11.68 3.90
C CYS A 14 13.95 -10.78 2.67
N GLY A 15 13.80 -11.32 1.44
CA GLY A 15 13.95 -10.56 0.20
C GLY A 15 15.39 -10.14 -0.14
N TYR A 16 16.41 -10.64 0.56
CA TYR A 16 17.80 -10.32 0.25
C TYR A 16 18.14 -10.75 -1.17
N GLU A 17 18.70 -9.84 -1.96
CA GLU A 17 19.09 -10.05 -3.35
C GLU A 17 20.58 -10.33 -3.47
N SER A 18 20.95 -11.31 -4.33
CA SER A 18 22.33 -11.66 -4.64
C SER A 18 22.47 -12.03 -6.12
N SER A 19 23.60 -11.68 -6.71
CA SER A 19 23.98 -12.12 -8.06
C SER A 19 24.43 -13.58 -8.14
N LYS A 20 24.56 -14.25 -6.98
CA LYS A 20 25.00 -15.65 -6.87
C LYS A 20 24.13 -16.41 -5.88
N TRP A 21 23.88 -17.66 -6.20
CA TRP A 21 23.24 -18.56 -5.23
C TRP A 21 24.12 -18.78 -4.01
N MET A 22 23.54 -18.72 -2.83
CA MET A 22 24.18 -18.98 -1.55
C MET A 22 23.32 -19.95 -0.74
N GLY A 23 23.95 -20.95 -0.13
CA GLY A 23 23.24 -21.91 0.69
C GLY A 23 22.64 -21.30 1.96
N GLN A 24 23.24 -20.24 2.50
CA GLN A 24 22.75 -19.48 3.63
C GLN A 24 22.56 -18.02 3.22
N CYS A 25 21.40 -17.44 3.53
CA CYS A 25 21.12 -16.05 3.27
C CYS A 25 21.92 -15.12 4.21
N PRO A 26 22.71 -14.15 3.70
CA PRO A 26 23.44 -13.21 4.55
C PRO A 26 22.53 -12.26 5.34
N GLY A 27 21.31 -12.00 4.85
CA GLY A 27 20.36 -11.10 5.49
C GLY A 27 19.71 -11.72 6.73
N CYS A 28 19.08 -12.89 6.58
CA CYS A 28 18.33 -13.53 7.66
C CYS A 28 18.99 -14.79 8.22
N ARG A 29 20.11 -15.26 7.64
CA ARG A 29 20.86 -16.47 7.99
C ARG A 29 20.09 -17.79 7.83
N SER A 30 18.93 -17.78 7.18
CA SER A 30 18.17 -18.98 6.86
C SER A 30 18.87 -19.79 5.77
N TRP A 31 18.79 -21.14 5.88
CA TRP A 31 19.40 -22.05 4.91
C TRP A 31 18.41 -22.41 3.78
N ASN A 32 18.94 -22.57 2.56
CA ASN A 32 18.22 -23.02 1.37
C ASN A 32 16.99 -22.15 1.02
N THR A 33 17.06 -20.84 1.28
CA THR A 33 15.99 -19.88 1.03
C THR A 33 16.19 -19.04 -0.22
N MET A 34 17.33 -19.20 -0.93
CA MET A 34 17.64 -18.47 -2.15
C MET A 34 16.98 -19.12 -3.36
N VAL A 35 16.19 -18.37 -4.11
CA VAL A 35 15.50 -18.77 -5.34
C VAL A 35 16.04 -17.97 -6.51
N GLU A 36 16.26 -18.64 -7.64
CA GLU A 36 16.68 -18.00 -8.88
C GLU A 36 15.45 -17.40 -9.56
N GLU A 37 15.49 -16.09 -9.85
CA GLU A 37 14.50 -15.40 -10.65
C GLU A 37 15.17 -14.70 -11.85
N PRO A 38 14.57 -14.77 -13.05
CA PRO A 38 15.08 -14.05 -14.19
C PRO A 38 14.91 -12.55 -13.99
N LEU A 39 15.98 -11.79 -14.14
CA LEU A 39 15.88 -10.33 -14.22
C LEU A 39 15.25 -9.97 -15.57
N ALA A 40 14.17 -9.22 -15.57
CA ALA A 40 13.64 -8.67 -16.80
C ALA A 40 14.73 -7.83 -17.51
N PRO A 41 14.89 -7.95 -18.83
CA PRO A 41 15.89 -7.17 -19.53
C PRO A 41 15.55 -5.69 -19.38
N SER A 42 16.36 -4.97 -18.61
CA SER A 42 16.32 -3.51 -18.61
C SER A 42 16.69 -3.07 -20.03
N SER A 43 15.73 -2.55 -20.77
CA SER A 43 15.98 -1.89 -22.04
C SER A 43 16.95 -0.75 -21.75
N GLY A 44 18.22 -0.97 -22.12
CA GLY A 44 19.27 0.00 -21.96
C GLY A 44 18.98 1.22 -22.82
N SER A 45 18.76 2.34 -22.17
CA SER A 45 19.02 3.65 -22.75
C SER A 45 19.95 4.38 -21.79
N ALA A 46 21.18 4.56 -22.28
CA ALA A 46 22.16 5.44 -21.67
C ALA A 46 21.58 6.86 -21.62
N GLY A 47 21.47 7.42 -20.42
CA GLY A 47 20.98 8.78 -20.24
C GLY A 47 20.86 9.11 -18.75
N THR A 48 22.01 9.39 -18.13
CA THR A 48 22.10 10.08 -16.86
C THR A 48 21.31 11.38 -16.93
N LYS A 49 20.09 11.42 -16.35
CA LYS A 49 19.46 12.65 -15.81
C LYS A 49 18.04 12.34 -15.31
N GLY A 50 17.80 12.57 -14.01
CA GLY A 50 16.49 12.98 -13.54
C GLY A 50 15.53 11.92 -13.04
N ARG A 51 15.83 11.18 -11.96
CA ARG A 51 14.79 10.60 -11.07
C ARG A 51 14.25 11.70 -10.15
N SER A 52 13.71 12.75 -10.75
CA SER A 52 13.11 13.85 -9.98
C SER A 52 12.10 14.59 -10.83
N SER A 53 11.01 13.92 -11.27
CA SER A 53 9.95 14.67 -11.94
C SER A 53 8.57 13.97 -11.93
N LEU A 54 8.14 13.40 -10.80
CA LEU A 54 6.74 13.01 -10.63
C LEU A 54 6.11 13.61 -9.36
N ILE A 55 6.72 14.64 -8.80
CA ILE A 55 6.10 15.45 -7.74
C ILE A 55 5.92 16.85 -8.29
N SER A 56 4.94 17.03 -9.16
CA SER A 56 4.54 18.37 -9.57
C SER A 56 3.16 18.33 -10.20
N GLN A 57 2.12 18.41 -9.36
CA GLN A 57 0.89 19.14 -9.70
C GLN A 57 -0.05 19.18 -8.49
N SER A 58 0.28 20.01 -7.52
CA SER A 58 -0.72 20.75 -6.72
C SER A 58 0.01 21.92 -6.09
N GLY A 59 -0.57 23.11 -6.26
CA GLY A 59 0.05 24.39 -6.01
C GLY A 59 0.52 24.57 -4.57
N ASP A 60 1.77 24.55 -4.41
CA ASP A 60 2.70 25.35 -3.64
C ASP A 60 4.06 24.69 -3.83
N ARG A 61 4.93 25.34 -4.61
CA ARG A 61 6.30 24.87 -4.82
C ARG A 61 7.12 25.17 -3.56
N ALA A 62 6.84 24.46 -2.49
CA ALA A 62 7.84 24.27 -1.45
C ALA A 62 8.91 23.36 -2.04
N ASP A 63 10.16 23.84 -2.09
CA ASP A 63 11.33 23.06 -2.50
C ASP A 63 11.40 21.80 -1.61
N PRO A 64 11.14 20.59 -2.13
CA PRO A 64 10.98 19.38 -1.29
C PRO A 64 12.28 18.99 -0.58
N ALA A 65 13.36 19.68 -0.80
CA ALA A 65 14.68 19.41 -0.24
C ALA A 65 15.07 20.30 0.96
N LYS A 66 14.25 21.29 1.33
CA LYS A 66 14.57 22.16 2.48
C LYS A 66 13.98 21.60 3.77
N PRO A 67 14.81 21.32 4.80
CA PRO A 67 14.30 21.04 6.14
C PRO A 67 13.49 22.24 6.65
N ALA A 68 12.31 21.98 7.21
CA ALA A 68 11.48 22.98 7.86
C ALA A 68 11.65 22.89 9.38
N LEU A 69 11.58 24.01 10.07
CA LEU A 69 11.52 24.03 11.53
C LEU A 69 10.14 23.54 11.97
N LEU A 70 10.10 22.73 13.04
CA LEU A 70 8.84 22.21 13.58
C LEU A 70 7.85 23.33 13.93
N SER A 71 8.34 24.48 14.37
CA SER A 71 7.54 25.67 14.69
C SER A 71 6.92 26.37 13.47
N GLU A 72 7.41 26.05 12.25
CA GLU A 72 6.88 26.60 10.99
C GLU A 72 5.79 25.71 10.39
N ILE A 73 5.63 24.49 10.93
CA ILE A 73 4.63 23.53 10.47
C ILE A 73 3.33 23.82 11.21
N ASN A 74 2.36 24.36 10.50
CA ASN A 74 1.01 24.55 11.04
C ASN A 74 0.27 23.22 11.04
N ILE A 75 -0.20 22.79 12.20
CA ILE A 75 -1.08 21.65 12.38
C ILE A 75 -2.43 22.21 12.82
N GLU A 76 -3.47 21.97 12.03
CA GLU A 76 -4.84 22.28 12.46
C GLU A 76 -5.36 21.08 13.30
N GLU A 77 -6.03 21.36 14.42
CA GLU A 77 -6.61 20.32 15.30
C GLU A 77 -7.64 19.42 14.57
N GLN A 78 -8.12 19.86 13.38
CA GLN A 78 -9.09 19.13 12.54
C GLN A 78 -8.46 18.09 11.60
N ASP A 79 -7.14 17.91 11.62
CA ASP A 79 -6.43 17.02 10.70
C ASP A 79 -6.61 15.52 11.03
N ARG A 80 -7.46 15.18 12.01
CA ARG A 80 -7.72 13.80 12.42
C ARG A 80 -9.18 13.40 12.18
N ILE A 81 -9.37 12.24 11.58
CA ILE A 81 -10.68 11.67 11.29
C ILE A 81 -10.91 10.52 12.26
N THR A 82 -11.97 10.59 13.08
CA THR A 82 -12.31 9.51 14.01
C THR A 82 -12.81 8.27 13.26
N THR A 83 -12.33 7.09 13.66
CA THR A 83 -12.75 5.80 13.12
C THR A 83 -14.14 5.36 13.62
N GLY A 84 -14.63 5.98 14.68
CA GLY A 84 -15.82 5.56 15.41
C GLY A 84 -15.60 4.42 16.39
N PHE A 85 -14.35 4.01 16.58
CA PHE A 85 -13.94 2.98 17.54
C PHE A 85 -12.88 3.57 18.47
N GLY A 86 -13.26 3.88 19.72
CA GLY A 86 -12.38 4.58 20.66
C GLY A 86 -11.05 3.88 20.91
N GLU A 87 -11.02 2.55 20.94
CA GLU A 87 -9.76 1.80 21.08
C GLU A 87 -8.85 1.96 19.85
N LEU A 88 -9.42 1.98 18.65
CA LEU A 88 -8.67 2.17 17.42
C LEU A 88 -8.16 3.62 17.33
N ASP A 89 -9.03 4.59 17.65
CA ASP A 89 -8.65 6.00 17.67
C ASP A 89 -7.50 6.24 18.67
N ARG A 90 -7.56 5.64 19.86
CA ARG A 90 -6.49 5.70 20.85
C ARG A 90 -5.16 5.15 20.33
N VAL A 91 -5.17 4.03 19.60
CA VAL A 91 -3.97 3.43 19.00
C VAL A 91 -3.43 4.32 17.87
N LEU A 92 -4.31 4.98 17.12
CA LEU A 92 -3.93 5.90 16.03
C LEU A 92 -3.54 7.29 16.53
N GLY A 93 -3.57 7.54 17.86
CA GLY A 93 -3.27 8.84 18.46
C GLY A 93 -4.38 9.85 18.21
N ASP A 94 -5.60 9.47 18.56
CA ASP A 94 -6.86 10.22 18.47
C ASP A 94 -7.47 10.34 17.05
N GLY A 95 -7.12 9.41 16.15
CA GLY A 95 -7.77 9.29 14.86
C GLY A 95 -6.83 9.16 13.67
N ILE A 96 -7.42 9.03 12.50
CA ILE A 96 -6.72 8.85 11.22
C ILE A 96 -6.13 10.18 10.76
N VAL A 97 -4.86 10.18 10.37
CA VAL A 97 -4.19 11.33 9.78
C VAL A 97 -4.15 11.18 8.25
N ALA A 98 -4.47 12.25 7.53
CA ALA A 98 -4.36 12.30 6.07
C ALA A 98 -2.89 12.03 5.64
N GLY A 99 -2.70 11.26 4.56
CA GLY A 99 -1.36 10.88 4.09
C GLY A 99 -0.68 9.77 4.90
N SER A 100 -1.36 9.15 5.88
CA SER A 100 -0.82 8.06 6.67
C SER A 100 -1.01 6.70 5.98
N LEU A 101 -0.10 5.76 6.28
CA LEU A 101 -0.22 4.34 5.94
C LEU A 101 -0.30 3.53 7.24
N VAL A 102 -1.39 2.81 7.44
CA VAL A 102 -1.68 2.03 8.64
C VAL A 102 -1.69 0.55 8.30
N LEU A 103 -0.83 -0.24 8.95
CA LEU A 103 -0.84 -1.70 8.83
C LEU A 103 -1.74 -2.32 9.92
N VAL A 104 -2.69 -3.14 9.50
CA VAL A 104 -3.54 -3.93 10.37
C VAL A 104 -3.08 -5.39 10.30
N GLY A 105 -2.18 -5.76 11.20
CA GLY A 105 -1.61 -7.11 11.31
C GLY A 105 -2.40 -8.02 12.24
N GLY A 106 -2.24 -9.33 12.09
CA GLY A 106 -2.81 -10.36 12.96
C GLY A 106 -3.05 -11.67 12.23
N ASP A 107 -3.40 -12.72 12.97
CA ASP A 107 -3.61 -14.06 12.42
C ASP A 107 -4.77 -14.13 11.42
N PRO A 108 -4.73 -15.06 10.46
CA PRO A 108 -5.86 -15.33 9.58
C PRO A 108 -7.14 -15.62 10.39
N GLY A 109 -8.27 -15.07 9.94
CA GLY A 109 -9.56 -15.33 10.58
C GLY A 109 -9.85 -14.54 11.86
N ILE A 110 -8.91 -13.73 12.40
CA ILE A 110 -9.14 -12.96 13.64
C ILE A 110 -10.15 -11.80 13.48
N GLY A 111 -10.53 -11.48 12.26
CA GLY A 111 -11.55 -10.46 11.99
C GLY A 111 -11.05 -9.12 11.43
N LYS A 112 -9.79 -9.02 10.98
CA LYS A 112 -9.21 -7.78 10.43
C LYS A 112 -10.08 -7.12 9.36
N SER A 113 -10.45 -7.89 8.33
CA SER A 113 -11.30 -7.40 7.23
C SER A 113 -12.70 -7.01 7.70
N THR A 114 -13.23 -7.67 8.74
CA THR A 114 -14.54 -7.32 9.35
C THR A 114 -14.44 -6.00 10.10
N LEU A 115 -13.41 -5.82 10.91
CA LEU A 115 -13.13 -4.57 11.61
C LEU A 115 -13.01 -3.40 10.62
N LEU A 116 -12.17 -3.56 9.58
CA LEU A 116 -11.98 -2.51 8.59
C LEU A 116 -13.27 -2.18 7.84
N LEU A 117 -14.10 -3.17 7.53
CA LEU A 117 -15.39 -2.92 6.89
C LEU A 117 -16.36 -2.14 7.82
N GLN A 118 -16.33 -2.39 9.13
CA GLN A 118 -17.09 -1.61 10.10
C GLN A 118 -16.59 -0.16 10.20
N VAL A 119 -15.28 0.02 10.22
CA VAL A 119 -14.62 1.35 10.18
C VAL A 119 -15.03 2.09 8.90
N CYS A 120 -14.90 1.44 7.73
CA CYS A 120 -15.30 2.04 6.45
C CYS A 120 -16.77 2.46 6.43
N ARG A 121 -17.66 1.64 6.99
CA ARG A 121 -19.08 1.98 7.10
C ARG A 121 -19.30 3.22 7.97
N HIS A 122 -18.62 3.32 9.11
CA HIS A 122 -18.71 4.48 10.00
C HIS A 122 -18.21 5.74 9.29
N LEU A 123 -17.02 5.66 8.70
CA LEU A 123 -16.39 6.77 8.00
C LEU A 123 -17.25 7.29 6.83
N ALA A 124 -17.80 6.38 6.02
CA ALA A 124 -18.70 6.76 4.94
C ALA A 124 -19.97 7.42 5.45
N GLY A 125 -20.55 6.89 6.55
CA GLY A 125 -21.70 7.47 7.22
C GLY A 125 -21.42 8.86 7.81
N ALA A 126 -20.18 9.15 8.17
CA ALA A 126 -19.69 10.45 8.61
C ALA A 126 -19.34 11.41 7.45
N GLY A 127 -19.63 11.02 6.19
CA GLY A 127 -19.43 11.85 5.01
C GLY A 127 -18.06 11.71 4.35
N GLN A 128 -17.20 10.78 4.79
CA GLN A 128 -15.92 10.51 4.16
C GLN A 128 -16.11 9.67 2.89
N LYS A 129 -15.31 9.96 1.86
CA LYS A 129 -15.24 9.11 0.66
C LYS A 129 -14.28 7.96 0.91
N VAL A 130 -14.79 6.73 0.92
CA VAL A 130 -14.02 5.54 1.25
C VAL A 130 -13.99 4.59 0.05
N LEU A 131 -12.79 4.10 -0.31
CA LEU A 131 -12.58 3.07 -1.32
C LEU A 131 -12.01 1.81 -0.66
N TYR A 132 -12.78 0.72 -0.68
CA TYR A 132 -12.35 -0.58 -0.19
C TYR A 132 -11.94 -1.46 -1.37
N ILE A 133 -10.70 -1.88 -1.39
CA ILE A 133 -10.10 -2.70 -2.46
C ILE A 133 -9.82 -4.09 -1.90
N SER A 134 -10.38 -5.10 -2.54
CA SER A 134 -10.17 -6.49 -2.17
C SER A 134 -9.49 -7.25 -3.30
N GLY A 135 -8.41 -7.95 -2.97
CA GLY A 135 -7.75 -8.87 -3.88
C GLY A 135 -8.16 -10.33 -3.70
N GLU A 136 -8.89 -10.63 -2.62
CA GLU A 136 -9.24 -12.03 -2.28
C GLU A 136 -10.74 -12.31 -2.45
N GLU A 137 -11.59 -11.34 -2.14
CA GLU A 137 -13.04 -11.53 -2.15
C GLU A 137 -13.70 -10.87 -3.37
N SER A 138 -14.72 -11.52 -3.92
CA SER A 138 -15.59 -10.93 -4.92
C SER A 138 -16.54 -9.90 -4.31
N LEU A 139 -17.04 -8.97 -5.13
CA LEU A 139 -18.04 -7.97 -4.70
C LEU A 139 -19.26 -8.60 -4.05
N LYS A 140 -19.68 -9.80 -4.49
CA LYS A 140 -20.80 -10.54 -3.91
C LYS A 140 -20.50 -11.01 -2.48
N GLN A 141 -19.29 -11.52 -2.22
CA GLN A 141 -18.87 -11.95 -0.89
C GLN A 141 -18.77 -10.76 0.07
N ILE A 142 -18.15 -9.67 -0.39
CA ILE A 142 -18.06 -8.42 0.39
C ILE A 142 -19.48 -7.91 0.73
N LYS A 143 -20.40 -7.92 -0.24
CA LYS A 143 -21.79 -7.50 0.00
C LYS A 143 -22.50 -8.37 1.03
N MET A 144 -22.29 -9.69 0.98
CA MET A 144 -22.87 -10.62 1.97
C MET A 144 -22.30 -10.35 3.37
N ARG A 145 -21.00 -10.02 3.48
CA ARG A 145 -20.37 -9.64 4.75
C ARG A 145 -20.88 -8.29 5.24
N ALA A 146 -20.96 -7.29 4.37
CA ALA A 146 -21.47 -5.96 4.69
C ALA A 146 -22.92 -6.00 5.23
N ASN A 147 -23.77 -6.84 4.66
CA ASN A 147 -25.15 -7.00 5.12
C ASN A 147 -25.26 -7.51 6.57
N ARG A 148 -24.29 -8.28 7.06
CA ARG A 148 -24.24 -8.75 8.46
C ARG A 148 -23.82 -7.65 9.44
N ILE A 149 -23.06 -6.66 8.96
CA ILE A 149 -22.58 -5.56 9.79
C ILE A 149 -23.66 -4.48 9.93
N GLY A 150 -24.58 -4.38 8.97
CA GLY A 150 -25.68 -3.43 8.96
C GLY A 150 -25.69 -2.55 7.71
N PRO A 151 -26.66 -1.61 7.62
CA PRO A 151 -26.80 -0.77 6.44
C PRO A 151 -25.57 0.09 6.21
N VAL A 152 -25.15 0.18 4.95
CA VAL A 152 -24.09 1.08 4.51
C VAL A 152 -24.72 2.36 3.99
N THR A 153 -24.32 3.48 4.57
CA THR A 153 -24.75 4.84 4.18
C THR A 153 -23.51 5.62 3.72
N GLY A 154 -23.70 6.62 2.87
CA GLY A 154 -22.60 7.45 2.39
C GLY A 154 -21.82 6.87 1.20
N ASP A 155 -20.65 7.45 0.89
CA ASP A 155 -19.84 7.13 -0.27
C ASP A 155 -18.79 6.05 0.08
N LEU A 156 -19.26 4.79 0.22
CA LEU A 156 -18.39 3.63 0.37
C LEU A 156 -18.39 2.82 -0.92
N ARG A 157 -17.27 2.84 -1.62
CA ARG A 157 -17.06 2.15 -2.89
C ARG A 157 -16.20 0.92 -2.72
N PHE A 158 -16.48 -0.11 -3.51
CA PHE A 158 -15.74 -1.37 -3.52
C PHE A 158 -15.13 -1.63 -4.89
N LEU A 159 -13.90 -2.13 -4.89
CA LEU A 159 -13.16 -2.54 -6.08
C LEU A 159 -12.55 -3.92 -5.82
N CYS A 160 -12.74 -4.86 -6.75
CA CYS A 160 -12.02 -6.13 -6.75
C CYS A 160 -10.92 -6.04 -7.80
N GLU A 161 -9.71 -5.77 -7.37
CA GLU A 161 -8.54 -5.57 -8.22
C GLU A 161 -7.26 -5.88 -7.45
N THR A 162 -6.25 -6.37 -8.16
CA THR A 162 -4.94 -6.74 -7.60
C THR A 162 -3.79 -6.00 -8.28
N SER A 163 -3.99 -5.45 -9.49
CA SER A 163 -2.99 -4.63 -10.17
C SER A 163 -2.92 -3.23 -9.56
N LEU A 164 -1.75 -2.86 -9.03
CA LEU A 164 -1.53 -1.53 -8.44
C LEU A 164 -1.73 -0.38 -9.43
N ASP A 165 -1.39 -0.57 -10.70
CA ASP A 165 -1.57 0.45 -11.72
C ASP A 165 -3.07 0.77 -11.93
N ARG A 166 -3.92 -0.27 -11.95
CA ARG A 166 -5.38 -0.10 -12.04
C ARG A 166 -5.96 0.48 -10.75
N ILE A 167 -5.42 0.10 -9.60
CA ILE A 167 -5.80 0.65 -8.29
C ILE A 167 -5.48 2.14 -8.24
N GLU A 168 -4.29 2.55 -8.67
CA GLU A 168 -3.89 3.95 -8.74
C GLU A 168 -4.85 4.77 -9.63
N HIS A 169 -5.17 4.28 -10.82
CA HIS A 169 -6.19 4.91 -11.69
C HIS A 169 -7.58 5.02 -11.02
N ALA A 170 -7.99 4.00 -10.26
CA ALA A 170 -9.26 4.03 -9.55
C ALA A 170 -9.25 5.09 -8.42
N ILE A 171 -8.14 5.22 -7.71
CA ILE A 171 -7.93 6.26 -6.68
C ILE A 171 -8.02 7.65 -7.33
N ASP A 172 -7.33 7.87 -8.44
CA ASP A 172 -7.33 9.17 -9.15
C ASP A 172 -8.73 9.57 -9.65
N ARG A 173 -9.52 8.60 -10.11
CA ARG A 173 -10.87 8.85 -10.57
C ARG A 173 -11.89 9.07 -9.47
N SER A 174 -11.77 8.38 -8.35
CA SER A 174 -12.74 8.43 -7.25
C SER A 174 -12.39 9.47 -6.19
N MET A 175 -11.11 9.89 -6.13
CA MET A 175 -10.56 10.84 -5.14
C MET A 175 -11.06 10.54 -3.73
N PRO A 176 -10.76 9.33 -3.20
CA PRO A 176 -11.16 8.96 -1.85
C PRO A 176 -10.29 9.68 -0.82
N GLN A 177 -10.80 9.84 0.39
CA GLN A 177 -10.03 10.33 1.55
C GLN A 177 -9.38 9.15 2.29
N ILE A 178 -10.03 8.00 2.23
CA ILE A 178 -9.56 6.76 2.88
C ILE A 178 -9.59 5.61 1.88
N VAL A 179 -8.53 4.82 1.86
CA VAL A 179 -8.41 3.61 1.05
C VAL A 179 -8.11 2.42 1.98
N VAL A 180 -8.73 1.29 1.72
CA VAL A 180 -8.41 0.01 2.36
C VAL A 180 -7.91 -0.97 1.31
N ILE A 181 -6.78 -1.62 1.57
CA ILE A 181 -6.19 -2.69 0.76
C ILE A 181 -6.29 -4.00 1.53
N ASP A 182 -7.11 -4.93 1.06
CA ASP A 182 -7.39 -6.22 1.70
C ASP A 182 -7.20 -7.38 0.70
N SER A 183 -6.03 -8.02 0.63
CA SER A 183 -4.80 -7.81 1.40
C SER A 183 -3.62 -7.40 0.50
N ILE A 184 -2.56 -6.85 1.12
CA ILE A 184 -1.33 -6.47 0.41
C ILE A 184 -0.65 -7.66 -0.28
N GLN A 185 -0.85 -8.87 0.23
CA GLN A 185 -0.26 -10.09 -0.29
C GLN A 185 -0.78 -10.46 -1.68
N THR A 186 -1.95 -9.98 -2.05
CA THR A 186 -2.54 -10.23 -3.37
C THR A 186 -2.20 -9.15 -4.39
N MET A 187 -1.65 -8.02 -3.92
CA MET A 187 -1.29 -6.90 -4.78
C MET A 187 -0.02 -7.19 -5.57
N TYR A 188 0.00 -6.74 -6.82
CA TYR A 188 1.18 -6.87 -7.67
C TYR A 188 1.34 -5.68 -8.62
N ARG A 189 2.55 -5.54 -9.12
CA ARG A 189 2.89 -4.65 -10.23
C ARG A 189 3.55 -5.47 -11.35
N GLU A 190 3.13 -5.26 -12.58
CA GLU A 190 3.63 -6.04 -13.74
C GLU A 190 5.13 -5.85 -13.99
N GLU A 191 5.67 -4.69 -13.62
CA GLU A 191 7.09 -4.37 -13.76
C GLU A 191 8.00 -5.18 -12.84
N ILE A 192 7.43 -5.83 -11.81
CA ILE A 192 8.17 -6.61 -10.81
C ILE A 192 8.03 -8.09 -11.16
N SER A 193 9.13 -8.73 -11.49
CA SER A 193 9.17 -10.12 -11.98
C SER A 193 8.80 -11.19 -10.96
N SER A 194 8.77 -10.84 -9.66
CA SER A 194 8.44 -11.79 -8.60
C SER A 194 6.94 -12.04 -8.46
N ALA A 195 6.57 -13.24 -7.99
CA ALA A 195 5.16 -13.61 -7.82
C ALA A 195 4.44 -12.74 -6.77
N PRO A 196 3.10 -12.51 -6.93
CA PRO A 196 2.29 -11.89 -5.89
C PRO A 196 2.46 -12.61 -4.54
N GLY A 197 2.51 -11.85 -3.45
CA GLY A 197 2.74 -12.38 -2.10
C GLY A 197 4.22 -12.62 -1.74
N SER A 198 5.15 -12.51 -2.70
CA SER A 198 6.58 -12.53 -2.37
C SER A 198 6.98 -11.29 -1.57
N VAL A 199 8.04 -11.40 -0.77
CA VAL A 199 8.54 -10.28 0.05
C VAL A 199 8.88 -9.06 -0.80
N SER A 200 9.45 -9.26 -2.00
CA SER A 200 9.77 -8.17 -2.93
C SER A 200 8.51 -7.47 -3.45
N GLN A 201 7.47 -8.20 -3.86
CA GLN A 201 6.20 -7.61 -4.28
C GLN A 201 5.53 -6.85 -3.13
N VAL A 202 5.45 -7.44 -1.93
CA VAL A 202 4.84 -6.78 -0.76
C VAL A 202 5.58 -5.50 -0.41
N ARG A 203 6.93 -5.52 -0.42
CA ARG A 203 7.74 -4.34 -0.12
C ARG A 203 7.52 -3.22 -1.14
N GLU A 204 7.58 -3.53 -2.44
CA GLU A 204 7.38 -2.53 -3.49
C GLU A 204 5.93 -2.02 -3.52
N SER A 205 4.95 -2.91 -3.37
CA SER A 205 3.54 -2.54 -3.27
C SER A 205 3.31 -1.57 -2.11
N THR A 206 3.90 -1.85 -0.95
CA THR A 206 3.79 -0.99 0.22
C THR A 206 4.47 0.37 -0.01
N ALA A 207 5.64 0.40 -0.67
CA ALA A 207 6.34 1.64 -0.99
C ALA A 207 5.51 2.54 -1.93
N ILE A 208 4.88 1.95 -2.94
CA ILE A 208 3.99 2.67 -3.87
C ILE A 208 2.77 3.23 -3.13
N LEU A 209 2.10 2.41 -2.31
CA LEU A 209 0.95 2.84 -1.52
C LEU A 209 1.31 3.98 -0.54
N MET A 210 2.50 3.91 0.07
CA MET A 210 3.00 4.98 0.94
C MET A 210 3.24 6.28 0.14
N GLN A 211 3.76 6.18 -1.08
CA GLN A 211 3.94 7.34 -1.95
C GLN A 211 2.59 7.95 -2.35
N ILE A 212 1.61 7.12 -2.72
CA ILE A 212 0.23 7.55 -3.03
C ILE A 212 -0.39 8.25 -1.81
N ALA A 213 -0.29 7.63 -0.63
CA ALA A 213 -0.82 8.22 0.61
C ALA A 213 -0.28 9.64 0.82
N LYS A 214 1.04 9.79 0.82
CA LYS A 214 1.71 11.08 1.09
C LYS A 214 1.47 12.13 0.00
N SER A 215 1.54 11.74 -1.27
CA SER A 215 1.43 12.70 -2.38
C SER A 215 0.00 13.20 -2.60
N ARG A 216 -1.02 12.40 -2.26
CA ARG A 216 -2.43 12.73 -2.44
C ARG A 216 -3.16 13.07 -1.14
N GLY A 217 -2.49 13.01 0.01
CA GLY A 217 -3.11 13.26 1.31
C GLY A 217 -4.19 12.24 1.68
N ILE A 218 -4.05 10.99 1.22
CA ILE A 218 -5.04 9.92 1.44
C ILE A 218 -4.56 9.03 2.59
N ALA A 219 -5.44 8.70 3.54
CA ALA A 219 -5.11 7.68 4.53
C ALA A 219 -5.33 6.27 3.95
N ILE A 220 -4.31 5.41 4.03
CA ILE A 220 -4.38 4.05 3.50
C ILE A 220 -4.23 3.02 4.62
N PHE A 221 -5.22 2.13 4.75
CA PHE A 221 -5.14 0.95 5.60
C PHE A 221 -4.75 -0.26 4.76
N VAL A 222 -3.82 -1.07 5.27
CA VAL A 222 -3.29 -2.27 4.62
C VAL A 222 -3.43 -3.46 5.56
N VAL A 223 -3.95 -4.58 5.04
CA VAL A 223 -4.04 -5.86 5.74
C VAL A 223 -2.97 -6.80 5.23
#